data_a6751bd93d177732f459fe2527c83b8b
#
_entry.id   a6751bd93d177732f459fe2527c83b8b
#
_cell.length_a   1.000
_cell.length_b   1.000
_cell.length_c   1.000
_cell.angle_alpha   90.00
_cell.angle_beta   90.00
_cell.angle_gamma   90.00
#
_symmetry.space_group_name_H-M   'P 1'
#
loop_
_entity.id
_entity.type
_entity.pdbx_description
1 polymer ?
#
loop_
_entity_poly.entity_id
_entity_poly.type
_entity_poly.pdbx_seq_one_letter_code
_entity_poly.pdbx_strand_id
1 'polypeptide(L)'
;NRKDLRNAVEAAHANGSWAAMTGHARAQVLYFIAENLAIRREEFANRLVLMTNQSKVDALDEVEKSIERIYTYAAYADKYDGLAHSTIQRNVTLAMPEAIGVLAIICPDEAPLLGFISTVIPAIAMGNSVVVIPSETAPFSATDFYQILDTSDVPGGAVNIITGKKEELATELAKHDNVDGIWYFGSKEGCKKIESLSTDNMKRSWVNYGKYRDWRDSAQGEGEVFLRQATQIKNIWIPYGA
;
A
#
# COMPACT_ATOMS: atom_id res chain seq x y z
N ASN A 1 12.36 7.85 -14.58
CA ASN A 1 13.38 8.86 -14.27
C ASN A 1 12.88 9.83 -13.17
N ARG A 2 13.70 10.79 -12.70
CA ARG A 2 13.31 11.76 -11.63
C ARG A 2 12.07 12.58 -11.97
N LYS A 3 11.86 12.91 -13.23
CA LYS A 3 10.70 13.70 -13.69
C LYS A 3 9.42 12.88 -13.55
N ASP A 4 9.45 11.62 -13.96
CA ASP A 4 8.28 10.74 -13.85
C ASP A 4 7.90 10.52 -12.39
N LEU A 5 8.91 10.35 -11.53
CA LEU A 5 8.68 10.19 -10.09
C LEU A 5 8.06 11.46 -9.49
N ARG A 6 8.56 12.63 -9.80
CA ARG A 6 7.96 13.88 -9.35
C ARG A 6 6.51 14.02 -9.82
N ASN A 7 6.25 13.74 -11.09
CA ASN A 7 4.88 13.79 -11.63
C ASN A 7 3.94 12.82 -10.91
N ALA A 8 4.43 11.61 -10.55
CA ALA A 8 3.66 10.64 -9.79
C ALA A 8 3.35 11.11 -8.37
N VAL A 9 4.34 11.71 -7.69
CA VAL A 9 4.11 12.28 -6.35
C VAL A 9 3.15 13.47 -6.42
N GLU A 10 3.29 14.35 -7.41
CA GLU A 10 2.36 15.47 -7.63
C GLU A 10 0.94 14.97 -7.89
N ALA A 11 0.77 13.92 -8.72
CA ALA A 11 -0.55 13.32 -8.97
C ALA A 11 -1.14 12.67 -7.72
N ALA A 12 -0.33 11.97 -6.92
CA ALA A 12 -0.76 11.38 -5.65
C ALA A 12 -1.18 12.45 -4.65
N HIS A 13 -0.41 13.53 -4.53
CA HIS A 13 -0.69 14.63 -3.61
C HIS A 13 -1.94 15.43 -4.02
N ALA A 14 -2.17 15.60 -5.32
CA ALA A 14 -3.35 16.30 -5.84
C ALA A 14 -4.65 15.47 -5.72
N ASN A 15 -4.56 14.15 -5.48
CA ASN A 15 -5.72 13.27 -5.42
C ASN A 15 -6.42 13.33 -4.05
N GLY A 16 -7.23 14.36 -3.82
CA GLY A 16 -8.08 14.44 -2.63
C GLY A 16 -9.34 13.57 -2.69
N SER A 17 -9.76 13.13 -3.88
CA SER A 17 -11.02 12.43 -4.08
C SER A 17 -11.03 11.05 -3.39
N TRP A 18 -9.95 10.29 -3.47
CA TRP A 18 -9.83 8.98 -2.83
C TRP A 18 -9.87 9.06 -1.30
N ALA A 19 -9.10 9.99 -0.72
CA ALA A 19 -9.09 10.22 0.72
C ALA A 19 -10.44 10.69 1.27
N ALA A 20 -11.19 11.44 0.46
CA ALA A 20 -12.52 11.96 0.83
C ALA A 20 -13.63 10.89 0.75
N MET A 21 -13.39 9.75 0.09
CA MET A 21 -14.36 8.65 0.04
C MET A 21 -14.55 8.04 1.42
N THR A 22 -15.78 7.60 1.72
CA THR A 22 -16.05 6.80 2.93
C THR A 22 -15.33 5.45 2.86
N GLY A 23 -15.04 4.84 4.02
CA GLY A 23 -14.49 3.48 4.07
C GLY A 23 -15.36 2.48 3.29
N HIS A 24 -16.69 2.61 3.40
CA HIS A 24 -17.63 1.77 2.65
C HIS A 24 -17.49 1.94 1.13
N ALA A 25 -17.38 3.16 0.63
CA ALA A 25 -17.21 3.40 -0.82
C ALA A 25 -15.87 2.85 -1.31
N ARG A 26 -14.78 3.00 -0.55
CA ARG A 26 -13.50 2.35 -0.87
C ARG A 26 -13.59 0.83 -0.86
N ALA A 27 -14.32 0.25 0.12
CA ALA A 27 -14.56 -1.19 0.16
C ALA A 27 -15.20 -1.71 -1.13
N GLN A 28 -16.22 -1.02 -1.66
CA GLN A 28 -16.88 -1.41 -2.91
C GLN A 28 -15.88 -1.43 -4.08
N VAL A 29 -15.06 -0.40 -4.23
CA VAL A 29 -14.01 -0.37 -5.27
C VAL A 29 -13.02 -1.52 -5.11
N LEU A 30 -12.59 -1.81 -3.87
CA LEU A 30 -11.68 -2.93 -3.61
C LEU A 30 -12.31 -4.30 -3.93
N TYR A 31 -13.60 -4.48 -3.70
CA TYR A 31 -14.31 -5.69 -4.13
C TYR A 31 -14.30 -5.83 -5.66
N PHE A 32 -14.54 -4.75 -6.41
CA PHE A 32 -14.43 -4.77 -7.87
C PHE A 32 -13.02 -5.09 -8.36
N ILE A 33 -11.98 -4.58 -7.67
CA ILE A 33 -10.59 -4.96 -7.97
C ILE A 33 -10.38 -6.47 -7.81
N ALA A 34 -10.88 -7.08 -6.73
CA ALA A 34 -10.76 -8.51 -6.51
C ALA A 34 -11.49 -9.33 -7.58
N GLU A 35 -12.73 -8.95 -7.91
CA GLU A 35 -13.54 -9.59 -8.95
C GLU A 35 -12.90 -9.48 -10.34
N ASN A 36 -12.40 -8.31 -10.70
CA ASN A 36 -11.72 -8.09 -11.98
C ASN A 36 -10.40 -8.86 -12.07
N LEU A 37 -9.64 -8.99 -10.98
CA LEU A 37 -8.46 -9.85 -10.95
C LEU A 37 -8.84 -11.33 -11.07
N ALA A 38 -9.93 -11.77 -10.42
CA ALA A 38 -10.42 -13.15 -10.51
C ALA A 38 -10.81 -13.54 -11.94
N ILE A 39 -11.45 -12.65 -12.68
CA ILE A 39 -11.77 -12.86 -14.09
C ILE A 39 -10.50 -13.05 -14.94
N ARG A 40 -9.41 -12.35 -14.60
CA ARG A 40 -8.14 -12.37 -15.35
C ARG A 40 -7.07 -13.27 -14.72
N ARG A 41 -7.43 -14.15 -13.79
CA ARG A 41 -6.47 -14.97 -13.01
C ARG A 41 -5.51 -15.78 -13.90
N GLU A 42 -5.99 -16.38 -14.96
CA GLU A 42 -5.16 -17.17 -15.89
C GLU A 42 -4.13 -16.31 -16.63
N GLU A 43 -4.51 -15.10 -17.01
CA GLU A 43 -3.64 -14.14 -17.66
C GLU A 43 -2.50 -13.72 -16.73
N PHE A 44 -2.83 -13.33 -15.48
CA PHE A 44 -1.82 -12.96 -14.48
C PHE A 44 -0.91 -14.13 -14.11
N ALA A 45 -1.46 -15.35 -13.96
CA ALA A 45 -0.65 -16.53 -13.70
C ALA A 45 0.31 -16.84 -14.85
N ASN A 46 -0.13 -16.71 -16.13
CA ASN A 46 0.74 -16.88 -17.29
C ASN A 46 1.85 -15.80 -17.31
N ARG A 47 1.52 -14.57 -16.97
CA ARG A 47 2.49 -13.48 -16.85
C ARG A 47 3.56 -13.77 -15.80
N LEU A 48 3.15 -14.27 -14.62
CA LEU A 48 4.06 -14.66 -13.54
C LEU A 48 5.00 -15.79 -13.98
N VAL A 49 4.48 -16.84 -14.63
CA VAL A 49 5.30 -17.93 -15.18
C VAL A 49 6.37 -17.40 -16.13
N LEU A 50 6.00 -16.49 -17.04
CA LEU A 50 6.94 -15.92 -18.03
C LEU A 50 8.03 -15.07 -17.39
N MET A 51 7.72 -14.35 -16.30
CA MET A 51 8.68 -13.45 -15.65
C MET A 51 9.58 -14.14 -14.64
N THR A 52 9.05 -15.12 -13.90
CA THR A 52 9.73 -15.69 -12.73
C THR A 52 10.19 -17.11 -12.92
N ASN A 53 9.80 -17.76 -14.01
CA ASN A 53 10.02 -19.21 -14.28
C ASN A 53 9.41 -20.12 -13.19
N GLN A 54 8.47 -19.64 -12.36
CA GLN A 54 7.76 -20.47 -11.40
C GLN A 54 6.80 -21.44 -12.12
N SER A 55 6.38 -22.50 -11.44
CA SER A 55 5.39 -23.43 -12.01
C SER A 55 4.04 -22.74 -12.21
N LYS A 56 3.22 -23.25 -13.14
CA LYS A 56 1.86 -22.73 -13.33
C LYS A 56 0.99 -22.87 -12.07
N VAL A 57 1.23 -23.92 -11.29
CA VAL A 57 0.51 -24.15 -10.03
C VAL A 57 0.88 -23.10 -9.01
N ASP A 58 2.17 -22.79 -8.84
CA ASP A 58 2.63 -21.74 -7.91
C ASP A 58 2.18 -20.35 -8.35
N ALA A 59 2.13 -20.11 -9.67
CA ALA A 59 1.63 -18.85 -10.22
C ALA A 59 0.13 -18.65 -9.98
N LEU A 60 -0.67 -19.70 -10.14
CA LEU A 60 -2.11 -19.67 -9.83
C LEU A 60 -2.34 -19.49 -8.32
N ASP A 61 -1.58 -20.16 -7.45
CA ASP A 61 -1.63 -19.96 -6.00
C ASP A 61 -1.31 -18.51 -5.61
N GLU A 62 -0.30 -17.91 -6.25
CA GLU A 62 0.04 -16.51 -5.99
C GLU A 62 -1.09 -15.55 -6.39
N VAL A 63 -1.75 -15.79 -7.51
CA VAL A 63 -2.91 -14.98 -7.95
C VAL A 63 -4.10 -15.18 -7.01
N GLU A 64 -4.40 -16.43 -6.63
CA GLU A 64 -5.52 -16.75 -5.73
C GLU A 64 -5.33 -16.08 -4.36
N LYS A 65 -4.15 -16.19 -3.77
CA LYS A 65 -3.81 -15.49 -2.52
C LYS A 65 -3.88 -13.96 -2.65
N SER A 66 -3.55 -13.44 -3.82
CA SER A 66 -3.69 -12.00 -4.11
C SER A 66 -5.15 -11.56 -4.10
N ILE A 67 -6.05 -12.35 -4.72
CA ILE A 67 -7.49 -12.11 -4.72
C ILE A 67 -8.06 -12.17 -3.30
N GLU A 68 -7.75 -13.23 -2.54
CA GLU A 68 -8.17 -13.39 -1.15
C GLU A 68 -7.73 -12.19 -0.29
N ARG A 69 -6.50 -11.72 -0.48
CA ARG A 69 -5.94 -10.58 0.26
C ARG A 69 -6.63 -9.27 -0.07
N ILE A 70 -7.02 -9.06 -1.33
CA ILE A 70 -7.82 -7.88 -1.70
C ILE A 70 -9.18 -7.94 -0.99
N TYR A 71 -9.86 -9.10 -0.97
CA TYR A 71 -11.11 -9.28 -0.23
C TYR A 71 -10.95 -9.01 1.27
N THR A 72 -9.88 -9.49 1.87
CA THR A 72 -9.57 -9.24 3.29
C THR A 72 -9.48 -7.74 3.58
N TYR A 73 -8.72 -6.98 2.81
CA TYR A 73 -8.57 -5.54 3.04
C TYR A 73 -9.79 -4.73 2.59
N ALA A 74 -10.56 -5.20 1.61
CA ALA A 74 -11.87 -4.63 1.29
C ALA A 74 -12.82 -4.72 2.50
N ALA A 75 -12.82 -5.87 3.18
CA ALA A 75 -13.62 -6.05 4.39
C ALA A 75 -13.14 -5.17 5.56
N TYR A 76 -11.85 -4.86 5.65
CA TYR A 76 -11.31 -3.95 6.66
C TYR A 76 -11.57 -2.47 6.37
N ALA A 77 -11.75 -2.07 5.12
CA ALA A 77 -11.80 -0.67 4.72
C ALA A 77 -12.89 0.14 5.44
N ASP A 78 -14.01 -0.49 5.80
CA ASP A 78 -15.13 0.12 6.54
C ASP A 78 -15.28 -0.39 7.98
N LYS A 79 -14.36 -1.23 8.46
CA LYS A 79 -14.42 -1.87 9.78
C LYS A 79 -13.20 -1.62 10.66
N TYR A 80 -12.19 -0.96 10.12
CA TYR A 80 -11.01 -0.57 10.89
C TYR A 80 -11.32 0.71 11.68
N ASP A 81 -11.93 0.52 12.85
CA ASP A 81 -12.48 1.59 13.66
C ASP A 81 -11.46 2.22 14.61
N GLY A 82 -11.81 3.42 15.12
CA GLY A 82 -11.12 4.08 16.21
C GLY A 82 -11.51 3.52 17.58
N LEU A 83 -10.92 4.11 18.61
CA LEU A 83 -11.15 3.75 20.00
C LEU A 83 -11.65 4.95 20.81
N ALA A 84 -12.55 4.69 21.78
CA ALA A 84 -12.86 5.63 22.82
C ALA A 84 -11.97 5.35 24.05
N HIS A 85 -11.22 6.35 24.49
CA HIS A 85 -10.30 6.21 25.62
C HIS A 85 -10.91 6.73 26.93
N SER A 86 -10.68 6.00 28.01
CA SER A 86 -10.92 6.50 29.36
C SER A 86 -9.80 7.46 29.76
N THR A 87 -10.17 8.64 30.25
CA THR A 87 -9.22 9.66 30.70
C THR A 87 -9.56 10.14 32.12
N ILE A 88 -8.58 10.73 32.82
CA ILE A 88 -8.78 11.27 34.15
C ILE A 88 -9.71 12.50 34.12
N GLN A 89 -9.69 13.25 33.03
CA GLN A 89 -10.47 14.46 32.84
C GLN A 89 -11.90 14.11 32.35
N ARG A 90 -12.86 14.99 32.66
CA ARG A 90 -14.25 14.86 32.16
C ARG A 90 -14.34 15.23 30.68
N ASN A 91 -13.99 14.28 29.83
CA ASN A 91 -14.09 14.41 28.37
C ASN A 91 -14.37 13.06 27.72
N VAL A 92 -14.88 13.11 26.50
CA VAL A 92 -14.83 11.98 25.58
C VAL A 92 -13.57 12.12 24.75
N THR A 93 -12.69 11.13 24.81
CA THR A 93 -11.47 11.10 24.02
C THR A 93 -11.58 9.98 22.98
N LEU A 94 -11.51 10.36 21.72
CA LEU A 94 -11.56 9.43 20.59
C LEU A 94 -10.18 9.37 19.93
N ALA A 95 -9.71 8.16 19.65
CA ALA A 95 -8.54 7.91 18.80
C ALA A 95 -9.03 7.42 17.44
N MET A 96 -8.99 8.30 16.45
CA MET A 96 -9.51 8.01 15.10
C MET A 96 -8.36 7.70 14.15
N PRO A 97 -8.34 6.52 13.48
CA PRO A 97 -7.38 6.27 12.42
C PRO A 97 -7.70 7.14 11.20
N GLU A 98 -6.68 7.83 10.69
CA GLU A 98 -6.76 8.63 9.47
C GLU A 98 -5.65 8.20 8.50
N ALA A 99 -5.85 8.39 7.20
CA ALA A 99 -4.81 8.19 6.21
C ALA A 99 -3.58 9.06 6.55
N ILE A 100 -2.40 8.54 6.24
CA ILE A 100 -1.14 9.29 6.40
C ILE A 100 -1.04 10.38 5.32
N GLY A 101 -1.46 10.05 4.09
CA GLY A 101 -1.37 10.92 2.92
C GLY A 101 -0.76 10.21 1.73
N VAL A 102 0.39 10.66 1.24
CA VAL A 102 1.12 10.04 0.14
C VAL A 102 2.12 9.03 0.69
N LEU A 103 1.92 7.75 0.40
CA LEU A 103 2.83 6.68 0.77
C LEU A 103 3.68 6.24 -0.43
N ALA A 104 5.00 6.29 -0.29
CA ALA A 104 5.93 5.63 -1.19
C ALA A 104 6.07 4.16 -0.78
N ILE A 105 5.81 3.24 -1.68
CA ILE A 105 5.87 1.79 -1.41
C ILE A 105 6.90 1.15 -2.35
N ILE A 106 7.97 0.62 -1.76
CA ILE A 106 8.99 -0.14 -2.48
C ILE A 106 8.72 -1.62 -2.21
N CYS A 107 8.10 -2.27 -3.20
CA CYS A 107 7.65 -3.64 -3.08
C CYS A 107 8.82 -4.63 -2.99
N PRO A 108 8.60 -5.80 -2.36
CA PRO A 108 9.56 -6.90 -2.39
C PRO A 108 9.74 -7.47 -3.80
N ASP A 109 10.83 -8.19 -4.04
CA ASP A 109 11.04 -8.91 -5.30
C ASP A 109 10.48 -10.34 -5.26
N GLU A 110 10.34 -10.89 -4.07
CA GLU A 110 9.70 -12.17 -3.82
C GLU A 110 8.18 -12.06 -3.98
N ALA A 111 7.56 -13.03 -4.67
CA ALA A 111 6.12 -13.03 -4.96
C ALA A 111 5.63 -11.68 -5.53
N PRO A 112 6.01 -11.33 -6.77
CA PRO A 112 5.92 -9.97 -7.30
C PRO A 112 4.47 -9.42 -7.39
N LEU A 113 3.48 -10.26 -7.66
CA LEU A 113 2.08 -9.85 -7.61
C LEU A 113 1.58 -9.78 -6.16
N LEU A 114 1.78 -10.85 -5.40
CA LEU A 114 1.29 -10.94 -4.03
C LEU A 114 1.95 -9.91 -3.11
N GLY A 115 3.26 -9.66 -3.27
CA GLY A 115 3.97 -8.63 -2.52
C GLY A 115 3.47 -7.21 -2.86
N PHE A 116 3.18 -6.95 -4.14
CA PHE A 116 2.54 -5.71 -4.58
C PHE A 116 1.15 -5.54 -3.94
N ILE A 117 0.28 -6.54 -4.05
CA ILE A 117 -1.07 -6.53 -3.48
C ILE A 117 -1.02 -6.34 -1.96
N SER A 118 -0.15 -7.08 -1.27
CA SER A 118 -0.02 -7.05 0.20
C SER A 118 0.39 -5.70 0.76
N THR A 119 1.06 -4.89 -0.04
CA THR A 119 1.55 -3.57 0.38
C THR A 119 0.67 -2.43 -0.11
N VAL A 120 0.15 -2.52 -1.33
CA VAL A 120 -0.64 -1.44 -1.96
C VAL A 120 -2.09 -1.43 -1.46
N ILE A 121 -2.73 -2.60 -1.42
CA ILE A 121 -4.16 -2.67 -1.08
C ILE A 121 -4.48 -2.17 0.32
N PRO A 122 -3.78 -2.56 1.40
CA PRO A 122 -4.04 -2.00 2.73
C PRO A 122 -3.78 -0.49 2.80
N ALA A 123 -2.80 0.02 2.07
CA ALA A 123 -2.51 1.44 2.04
C ALA A 123 -3.69 2.24 1.43
N ILE A 124 -4.20 1.82 0.28
CA ILE A 124 -5.34 2.49 -0.37
C ILE A 124 -6.66 2.21 0.36
N ALA A 125 -6.85 1.04 0.98
CA ALA A 125 -8.02 0.75 1.82
C ALA A 125 -8.19 1.79 2.93
N MET A 126 -7.09 2.24 3.52
CA MET A 126 -7.09 3.29 4.56
C MET A 126 -7.17 4.72 4.01
N GLY A 127 -7.28 4.90 2.69
CA GLY A 127 -7.49 6.20 2.05
C GLY A 127 -6.22 6.94 1.65
N ASN A 128 -5.05 6.30 1.68
CA ASN A 128 -3.81 6.89 1.17
C ASN A 128 -3.79 6.89 -0.35
N SER A 129 -3.08 7.85 -0.94
CA SER A 129 -2.57 7.75 -2.30
C SER A 129 -1.17 7.17 -2.28
N VAL A 130 -0.82 6.37 -3.28
CA VAL A 130 0.46 5.65 -3.26
C VAL A 130 1.30 5.91 -4.51
N VAL A 131 2.62 6.00 -4.30
CA VAL A 131 3.64 5.95 -5.37
C VAL A 131 4.41 4.66 -5.18
N VAL A 132 4.25 3.73 -6.12
CA VAL A 132 4.69 2.34 -5.97
C VAL A 132 5.84 2.04 -6.91
N ILE A 133 6.90 1.47 -6.36
CA ILE A 133 7.99 0.84 -7.09
C ILE A 133 7.78 -0.68 -6.96
N PRO A 134 7.30 -1.35 -8.00
CA PRO A 134 7.07 -2.80 -7.97
C PRO A 134 8.39 -3.57 -7.95
N SER A 135 8.30 -4.89 -7.96
CA SER A 135 9.48 -5.75 -8.13
C SER A 135 10.32 -5.30 -9.32
N GLU A 136 11.63 -5.13 -9.12
CA GLU A 136 12.56 -4.75 -10.19
C GLU A 136 12.74 -5.88 -11.20
N THR A 137 12.71 -7.12 -10.73
CA THR A 137 12.92 -8.32 -11.55
C THR A 137 11.67 -8.77 -12.31
N ALA A 138 10.48 -8.46 -11.80
CA ALA A 138 9.21 -8.90 -12.37
C ALA A 138 8.12 -7.80 -12.31
N PRO A 139 8.30 -6.66 -12.99
CA PRO A 139 7.44 -5.49 -12.85
C PRO A 139 6.10 -5.59 -13.60
N PHE A 140 5.95 -6.50 -14.59
CA PHE A 140 4.81 -6.48 -15.50
C PHE A 140 3.49 -6.84 -14.84
N SER A 141 3.47 -7.69 -13.82
CA SER A 141 2.23 -7.97 -13.08
C SER A 141 1.65 -6.70 -12.44
N ALA A 142 2.51 -5.83 -11.93
CA ALA A 142 2.07 -4.55 -11.37
C ALA A 142 1.63 -3.56 -12.46
N THR A 143 2.33 -3.48 -13.61
CA THR A 143 1.91 -2.58 -14.70
C THR A 143 0.63 -3.05 -15.38
N ASP A 144 0.44 -4.36 -15.56
CA ASP A 144 -0.81 -4.91 -16.09
C ASP A 144 -1.99 -4.66 -15.14
N PHE A 145 -1.71 -4.52 -13.85
CA PHE A 145 -2.71 -4.22 -12.82
C PHE A 145 -3.38 -2.84 -12.99
N TYR A 146 -2.78 -1.91 -13.75
CA TYR A 146 -3.44 -0.65 -14.09
C TYR A 146 -4.78 -0.84 -14.79
N GLN A 147 -4.92 -1.85 -15.65
CA GLN A 147 -6.19 -2.13 -16.32
C GLN A 147 -7.27 -2.57 -15.32
N ILE A 148 -6.87 -3.29 -14.27
CA ILE A 148 -7.78 -3.69 -13.20
C ILE A 148 -8.19 -2.46 -12.37
N LEU A 149 -7.25 -1.58 -12.03
CA LEU A 149 -7.54 -0.34 -11.30
C LEU A 149 -8.50 0.56 -12.08
N ASP A 150 -8.24 0.75 -13.39
CA ASP A 150 -9.06 1.58 -14.28
C ASP A 150 -10.48 1.03 -14.42
N THR A 151 -10.61 -0.29 -14.64
CA THR A 151 -11.93 -0.94 -14.76
C THR A 151 -12.68 -1.12 -13.43
N SER A 152 -12.05 -0.77 -12.31
CA SER A 152 -12.63 -0.82 -10.97
C SER A 152 -12.91 0.56 -10.38
N ASP A 153 -12.94 1.60 -11.21
CA ASP A 153 -13.23 2.99 -10.82
C ASP A 153 -12.24 3.58 -9.78
N VAL A 154 -10.99 3.12 -9.76
CA VAL A 154 -9.95 3.74 -8.95
C VAL A 154 -9.57 5.09 -9.58
N PRO A 155 -9.72 6.22 -8.86
CA PRO A 155 -9.44 7.52 -9.45
C PRO A 155 -7.95 7.69 -9.79
N GLY A 156 -7.69 8.42 -10.89
CA GLY A 156 -6.32 8.77 -11.28
C GLY A 156 -5.57 9.45 -10.15
N GLY A 157 -4.33 9.05 -9.91
CA GLY A 157 -3.51 9.56 -8.82
C GLY A 157 -3.61 8.76 -7.50
N ALA A 158 -4.63 7.91 -7.31
CA ALA A 158 -4.71 7.06 -6.11
C ALA A 158 -3.59 6.01 -6.08
N VAL A 159 -3.28 5.40 -7.23
CA VAL A 159 -2.18 4.45 -7.37
C VAL A 159 -1.29 4.87 -8.54
N ASN A 160 -0.03 5.16 -8.28
CA ASN A 160 0.95 5.59 -9.27
C ASN A 160 2.12 4.62 -9.29
N ILE A 161 2.26 3.84 -10.37
CA ILE A 161 3.28 2.80 -10.48
C ILE A 161 4.43 3.30 -11.34
N ILE A 162 5.66 3.22 -10.82
CA ILE A 162 6.89 3.61 -11.52
C ILE A 162 7.85 2.45 -11.53
N THR A 163 8.23 2.01 -12.72
CA THR A 163 9.23 0.96 -12.93
C THR A 163 10.62 1.57 -13.13
N GLY A 164 11.64 0.86 -12.69
CA GLY A 164 13.04 1.25 -12.84
C GLY A 164 13.91 0.69 -11.73
N LYS A 165 15.13 1.21 -11.62
CA LYS A 165 16.08 0.77 -10.60
C LYS A 165 15.56 1.13 -9.21
N LYS A 166 15.23 0.12 -8.44
CA LYS A 166 14.58 0.22 -7.13
C LYS A 166 15.32 1.15 -6.17
N GLU A 167 16.62 0.95 -6.00
CA GLU A 167 17.44 1.73 -5.06
C GLU A 167 17.55 3.22 -5.43
N GLU A 168 17.64 3.54 -6.73
CA GLU A 168 17.68 4.91 -7.21
C GLU A 168 16.36 5.63 -6.96
N LEU A 169 15.24 4.99 -7.33
CA LEU A 169 13.90 5.55 -7.17
C LEU A 169 13.52 5.67 -5.69
N ALA A 170 13.82 4.65 -4.88
CA ALA A 170 13.60 4.68 -3.44
C ALA A 170 14.37 5.82 -2.76
N THR A 171 15.60 6.06 -3.17
CA THR A 171 16.44 7.18 -2.68
C THR A 171 15.78 8.54 -2.94
N GLU A 172 15.23 8.74 -4.13
CA GLU A 172 14.56 10.01 -4.48
C GLU A 172 13.23 10.17 -3.73
N LEU A 173 12.45 9.09 -3.57
CA LEU A 173 11.20 9.11 -2.78
C LEU A 173 11.45 9.38 -1.29
N ALA A 174 12.53 8.81 -0.73
CA ALA A 174 12.89 9.04 0.67
C ALA A 174 13.21 10.51 0.98
N LYS A 175 13.75 11.24 0.00
CA LYS A 175 14.07 12.67 0.10
C LYS A 175 12.92 13.61 -0.25
N HIS A 176 11.82 13.08 -0.83
CA HIS A 176 10.78 13.93 -1.40
C HIS A 176 9.87 14.50 -0.32
N ASP A 177 9.73 15.83 -0.23
CA ASP A 177 8.97 16.50 0.83
C ASP A 177 7.47 16.17 0.83
N ASN A 178 6.87 15.96 -0.34
CA ASN A 178 5.45 15.61 -0.49
C ASN A 178 5.18 14.10 -0.37
N VAL A 179 6.10 13.34 0.21
CA VAL A 179 5.90 11.94 0.60
C VAL A 179 5.79 11.90 2.12
N ASP A 180 4.65 11.47 2.64
CA ASP A 180 4.32 11.48 4.06
C ASP A 180 4.75 10.19 4.79
N GLY A 181 4.94 9.11 4.04
CA GLY A 181 5.46 7.86 4.57
C GLY A 181 6.14 7.01 3.50
N ILE A 182 7.03 6.13 3.91
CA ILE A 182 7.75 5.23 3.03
C ILE A 182 7.84 3.81 3.60
N TRP A 183 7.44 2.83 2.79
CA TRP A 183 7.57 1.42 3.08
C TRP A 183 8.66 0.82 2.19
N TYR A 184 9.65 0.19 2.79
CA TYR A 184 10.77 -0.37 2.04
C TYR A 184 11.04 -1.82 2.49
N PHE A 185 10.86 -2.75 1.55
CA PHE A 185 11.13 -4.16 1.73
C PHE A 185 12.32 -4.56 0.83
N GLY A 186 13.52 -4.52 1.40
CA GLY A 186 14.75 -4.74 0.66
C GLY A 186 15.95 -5.04 1.55
N SER A 187 17.15 -4.70 1.08
CA SER A 187 18.39 -4.98 1.79
C SER A 187 18.52 -4.20 3.11
N LYS A 188 19.34 -4.73 4.02
CA LYS A 188 19.64 -4.08 5.30
C LYS A 188 20.29 -2.71 5.12
N GLU A 189 21.18 -2.59 4.13
CA GLU A 189 21.86 -1.37 3.75
C GLU A 189 20.87 -0.35 3.19
N GLY A 190 19.97 -0.82 2.31
CA GLY A 190 18.87 0.00 1.77
C GLY A 190 17.98 0.54 2.87
N CYS A 191 17.58 -0.28 3.84
CA CYS A 191 16.77 0.15 4.99
C CYS A 191 17.43 1.31 5.75
N LYS A 192 18.71 1.17 6.12
CA LYS A 192 19.45 2.23 6.83
C LYS A 192 19.52 3.53 6.02
N LYS A 193 19.73 3.41 4.72
CA LYS A 193 19.78 4.54 3.81
C LYS A 193 18.42 5.25 3.74
N ILE A 194 17.35 4.50 3.57
CA ILE A 194 15.99 5.05 3.50
C ILE A 194 15.62 5.77 4.80
N GLU A 195 15.84 5.14 5.96
CA GLU A 195 15.56 5.79 7.25
C GLU A 195 16.36 7.10 7.41
N SER A 196 17.65 7.09 7.08
CA SER A 196 18.49 8.29 7.16
C SER A 196 18.02 9.42 6.24
N LEU A 197 17.58 9.10 5.03
CA LEU A 197 17.10 10.08 4.05
C LEU A 197 15.65 10.56 4.31
N SER A 198 14.94 9.90 5.20
CA SER A 198 13.55 10.22 5.53
C SER A 198 13.40 11.17 6.70
N THR A 199 14.49 11.73 7.23
CA THR A 199 14.47 12.55 8.45
C THR A 199 14.06 14.00 8.22
N ASP A 200 14.18 14.52 7.01
CA ASP A 200 14.06 15.96 6.75
C ASP A 200 12.62 16.48 6.96
N ASN A 201 11.60 15.71 6.60
CA ASN A 201 10.19 16.10 6.74
C ASN A 201 9.41 15.23 7.74
N MET A 202 10.10 14.47 8.62
CA MET A 202 9.50 13.60 9.63
C MET A 202 8.55 12.54 9.08
N LYS A 203 8.73 12.10 7.80
CA LYS A 203 7.92 11.04 7.20
C LYS A 203 8.03 9.73 7.97
N ARG A 204 6.96 8.97 7.99
CA ARG A 204 6.97 7.66 8.64
C ARG A 204 7.67 6.63 7.78
N SER A 205 8.67 5.96 8.33
CA SER A 205 9.36 4.87 7.66
C SER A 205 8.98 3.51 8.24
N TRP A 206 8.69 2.55 7.37
CA TRP A 206 8.50 1.16 7.73
C TRP A 206 9.38 0.27 6.87
N VAL A 207 10.38 -0.35 7.49
CA VAL A 207 11.42 -1.11 6.81
C VAL A 207 11.57 -2.52 7.41
N ASN A 208 11.98 -3.49 6.62
CA ASN A 208 12.14 -4.88 7.06
C ASN A 208 13.54 -5.22 7.60
N TYR A 209 14.51 -4.32 7.51
CA TYR A 209 15.92 -4.52 7.90
C TYR A 209 16.60 -5.74 7.23
N GLY A 210 16.21 -6.06 6.00
CA GLY A 210 16.70 -7.22 5.28
C GLY A 210 16.21 -8.55 5.82
N LYS A 211 15.23 -8.56 6.71
CA LYS A 211 14.62 -9.79 7.20
C LYS A 211 13.70 -10.37 6.13
N TYR A 212 13.85 -11.69 5.91
CA TYR A 212 12.92 -12.41 5.04
C TYR A 212 11.49 -12.33 5.57
N ARG A 213 10.53 -12.18 4.68
CA ARG A 213 9.09 -12.25 4.95
C ARG A 213 8.46 -13.21 3.96
N ASP A 214 7.80 -14.21 4.46
CA ASP A 214 7.00 -15.08 3.61
C ASP A 214 5.67 -14.41 3.28
N TRP A 215 5.57 -13.89 2.07
CA TRP A 215 4.36 -13.21 1.60
C TRP A 215 3.19 -14.17 1.38
N ARG A 216 3.44 -15.49 1.25
CA ARG A 216 2.40 -16.51 1.10
C ARG A 216 1.81 -16.94 2.44
N ASP A 217 2.55 -16.75 3.52
CA ASP A 217 2.06 -16.97 4.88
C ASP A 217 1.18 -15.78 5.32
N SER A 218 -0.11 -16.03 5.57
CA SER A 218 -1.06 -15.01 6.01
C SER A 218 -0.62 -14.33 7.31
N ALA A 219 0.05 -15.03 8.22
CA ALA A 219 0.53 -14.44 9.47
C ALA A 219 1.63 -13.38 9.26
N GLN A 220 2.33 -13.43 8.13
CA GLN A 220 3.41 -12.50 7.79
C GLN A 220 3.03 -11.51 6.69
N GLY A 221 2.28 -11.97 5.69
CA GLY A 221 1.98 -11.22 4.47
C GLY A 221 0.72 -10.35 4.54
N GLU A 222 -0.11 -10.48 5.58
CA GLU A 222 -1.34 -9.69 5.75
C GLU A 222 -1.61 -9.34 7.23
N GLY A 223 -2.73 -8.68 7.49
CA GLY A 223 -3.23 -8.37 8.82
C GLY A 223 -3.17 -6.90 9.20
N GLU A 224 -3.60 -6.61 10.41
CA GLU A 224 -3.77 -5.24 10.92
C GLU A 224 -2.45 -4.44 11.02
N VAL A 225 -1.30 -5.10 11.02
CA VAL A 225 -0.01 -4.41 11.01
C VAL A 225 0.13 -3.48 9.81
N PHE A 226 -0.36 -3.92 8.63
CA PHE A 226 -0.33 -3.10 7.41
C PHE A 226 -1.29 -1.91 7.52
N LEU A 227 -2.48 -2.10 8.09
CA LEU A 227 -3.45 -1.02 8.32
C LEU A 227 -2.91 0.02 9.31
N ARG A 228 -2.26 -0.45 10.40
CA ARG A 228 -1.61 0.42 11.38
C ARG A 228 -0.47 1.23 10.77
N GLN A 229 0.31 0.62 9.89
CA GLN A 229 1.38 1.33 9.18
C GLN A 229 0.83 2.30 8.11
N ALA A 230 -0.38 2.08 7.62
CA ALA A 230 -1.06 2.93 6.67
C ALA A 230 -1.86 4.07 7.31
N THR A 231 -1.94 4.14 8.63
CA THR A 231 -2.76 5.13 9.35
C THR A 231 -1.97 5.87 10.41
N GLN A 232 -2.42 7.07 10.71
CA GLN A 232 -2.05 7.83 11.89
C GLN A 232 -3.26 8.02 12.79
N ILE A 233 -3.03 8.24 14.08
CA ILE A 233 -4.11 8.43 15.06
C ILE A 233 -4.33 9.92 15.29
N LYS A 234 -5.55 10.39 15.01
CA LYS A 234 -6.04 11.70 15.41
C LYS A 234 -6.79 11.58 16.72
N ASN A 235 -6.31 12.25 17.74
CA ASN A 235 -7.00 12.32 19.02
C ASN A 235 -7.97 13.51 19.06
N ILE A 236 -9.25 13.21 19.34
CA ILE A 236 -10.32 14.20 19.47
C ILE A 236 -10.76 14.23 20.95
N TRP A 237 -10.69 15.41 21.56
CA TRP A 237 -11.03 15.62 22.96
C TRP A 237 -12.28 16.51 23.03
N ILE A 238 -13.37 15.96 23.56
CA ILE A 238 -14.65 16.66 23.69
C ILE A 238 -14.94 16.80 25.18
N PRO A 239 -14.70 17.98 25.78
CA PRO A 239 -15.03 18.24 27.19
C PRO A 239 -16.53 18.11 27.45
N TYR A 240 -16.92 17.53 28.58
CA TYR A 240 -18.30 17.48 29.02
C TYR A 240 -18.40 17.68 30.54
N GLY A 241 -19.49 18.28 30.96
CA GLY A 241 -19.82 18.52 32.37
C GLY A 241 -19.03 19.70 32.95
N ALA A 242 -19.73 20.74 33.25
CA ALA A 242 -19.26 21.83 34.14
C ALA A 242 -19.32 21.37 35.60
#